data_bf70b2263b40c6b7ae2e34aab0550ce6
#
_entry.id   bf70b2263b40c6b7ae2e34aab0550ce6
#
_cell.length_a   1.000
_cell.length_b   1.000
_cell.length_c   1.000
_cell.angle_alpha   90.00
_cell.angle_beta   90.00
_cell.angle_gamma   90.00
#
_symmetry.space_group_name_H-M   'P 1'
#
loop_
_entity.id
_entity.type
_entity.pdbx_description
1 polymer ?
#
loop_
_entity_poly.entity_id
_entity_poly.type
_entity_poly.pdbx_seq_one_letter_code
_entity_poly.pdbx_strand_id
1 'polypeptide(L)'
;MTDASVRVPAAGRNDALLARVPETNEPVRLEGDLRRTVKPIGDAVSGDRYAPRTTAEASGVNARLDLLVRLGDYDRPQDVADRAVRAEQLGFDRISTGETTGWNIVPALTLIADRTDELGISNDVISPFGRSPALLAQTALALHDASEGRYRIGLGPSSPAITERWHGESFDRPLRRTREAIEIVRGVYEDGTSAYEGEIFEIAGLNYERELPERPPPIDLATLGPKATEMAGRFGDGWAPQLFTGSGLEDRLEDLRRGAELADRDLDELRVSPIVRGIASDDRERARERARKTVAFMLGAYGPYYGDSVAEQGYPDVVADVREAWEDRDTDAMAARLPDEVLDELAPAGTPEEVREWVREYAAIDGVDAVRFGFVDGMTDAEKETTMEALAELA
;
A
#
# COMPACT_ATOMS: atom_id res chain seq x y z
N MET A 1 51.71 7.49 -21.87
CA MET A 1 52.70 6.98 -20.92
C MET A 1 52.29 7.45 -19.57
N THR A 2 51.73 6.69 -18.67
CA THR A 2 52.02 5.38 -18.13
C THR A 2 50.73 4.71 -17.66
N ASP A 3 50.65 3.45 -17.98
CA ASP A 3 49.67 2.44 -17.64
C ASP A 3 49.76 2.13 -16.10
N ALA A 4 48.66 2.13 -15.40
CA ALA A 4 48.56 1.64 -14.03
C ALA A 4 47.48 0.55 -13.95
N SER A 5 47.87 -0.66 -14.32
CA SER A 5 47.12 -1.88 -14.08
C SER A 5 46.99 -2.16 -12.58
N VAL A 6 45.77 -2.09 -12.05
CA VAL A 6 45.44 -2.57 -10.70
C VAL A 6 45.36 -4.11 -10.72
N ARG A 7 46.30 -4.75 -10.03
CA ARG A 7 46.29 -6.20 -9.78
C ARG A 7 45.32 -6.48 -8.62
N VAL A 8 44.30 -7.29 -8.90
CA VAL A 8 43.45 -7.94 -7.90
C VAL A 8 44.23 -9.13 -7.31
N PRO A 9 44.36 -9.31 -5.98
CA PRO A 9 44.99 -10.50 -5.43
C PRO A 9 44.08 -11.72 -5.55
N ALA A 10 44.65 -12.85 -5.90
CA ALA A 10 43.98 -14.14 -6.00
C ALA A 10 43.51 -14.60 -4.59
N ALA A 11 42.21 -14.84 -4.47
CA ALA A 11 41.60 -15.43 -3.29
C ALA A 11 42.01 -16.91 -3.14
N GLY A 12 42.46 -17.25 -1.94
CA GLY A 12 42.78 -18.60 -1.56
C GLY A 12 41.53 -19.50 -1.55
N ARG A 13 41.74 -20.74 -1.98
CA ARG A 13 40.72 -21.79 -2.03
C ARG A 13 40.26 -22.13 -0.59
N ASN A 14 38.97 -22.03 -0.34
CA ASN A 14 38.29 -22.73 0.75
C ASN A 14 37.47 -23.87 0.12
N ASP A 15 38.14 -25.04 -0.08
CA ASP A 15 37.53 -26.27 -0.61
C ASP A 15 36.93 -27.10 0.54
N ALA A 16 35.96 -26.59 1.27
CA ALA A 16 35.33 -27.41 2.33
C ALA A 16 33.88 -26.93 2.65
N LEU A 17 33.04 -26.82 1.67
CA LEU A 17 31.55 -26.80 1.93
C LEU A 17 30.70 -26.95 0.64
N LEU A 18 31.16 -27.80 -0.29
CA LEU A 18 30.28 -28.32 -1.33
C LEU A 18 30.01 -29.79 -1.04
N ALA A 19 29.06 -30.05 -0.16
CA ALA A 19 28.41 -31.35 -0.10
C ALA A 19 27.81 -31.61 -1.48
N ARG A 20 28.21 -32.70 -2.12
CA ARG A 20 27.76 -33.12 -3.45
C ARG A 20 26.22 -33.24 -3.45
N VAL A 21 25.57 -32.39 -4.23
CA VAL A 21 24.22 -32.67 -4.69
C VAL A 21 24.32 -33.84 -5.65
N PRO A 22 23.59 -34.95 -5.44
CA PRO A 22 23.59 -36.05 -6.42
C PRO A 22 22.90 -35.55 -7.70
N GLU A 23 23.60 -35.70 -8.84
CA GLU A 23 23.00 -35.61 -10.16
C GLU A 23 22.10 -36.84 -10.38
N THR A 24 20.85 -36.79 -9.90
CA THR A 24 19.82 -37.73 -10.34
C THR A 24 18.59 -36.91 -10.73
N ASN A 25 18.41 -36.76 -12.01
CA ASN A 25 17.19 -36.25 -12.67
C ASN A 25 16.06 -37.31 -12.59
N GLU A 26 15.80 -37.86 -11.45
CA GLU A 26 14.59 -38.67 -11.26
C GLU A 26 13.56 -37.82 -10.49
N PRO A 27 12.36 -37.65 -11.02
CA PRO A 27 11.29 -36.97 -10.30
C PRO A 27 10.97 -37.77 -9.04
N VAL A 28 11.11 -37.13 -7.87
CA VAL A 28 10.63 -37.68 -6.59
C VAL A 28 9.10 -37.82 -6.72
N ARG A 29 8.63 -39.06 -6.89
CA ARG A 29 7.19 -39.36 -6.77
C ARG A 29 6.80 -39.24 -5.30
N LEU A 30 6.15 -38.13 -4.98
CA LEU A 30 5.39 -38.03 -3.75
C LEU A 30 4.11 -38.84 -3.92
N GLU A 31 4.06 -40.05 -3.38
CA GLU A 31 2.82 -40.80 -3.20
C GLU A 31 2.03 -40.17 -2.04
N GLY A 32 1.14 -39.28 -2.38
CA GLY A 32 0.17 -38.68 -1.49
C GLY A 32 -0.84 -37.88 -2.32
N ASP A 33 -2.10 -38.16 -2.14
CA ASP A 33 -3.20 -37.55 -2.88
C ASP A 33 -3.30 -36.06 -2.53
N LEU A 34 -2.56 -35.20 -3.29
CA LEU A 34 -2.50 -33.74 -3.15
C LEU A 34 -3.72 -33.04 -3.78
N ARG A 35 -4.82 -33.77 -4.06
CA ARG A 35 -6.09 -33.15 -4.45
C ARG A 35 -6.81 -32.60 -3.22
N ARG A 36 -6.23 -31.60 -2.57
CA ARG A 36 -7.01 -30.71 -1.72
C ARG A 36 -7.62 -29.63 -2.60
N THR A 37 -8.89 -29.79 -2.90
CA THR A 37 -9.78 -28.69 -3.28
C THR A 37 -9.53 -27.56 -2.29
N VAL A 38 -9.13 -26.39 -2.79
CA VAL A 38 -9.15 -25.14 -2.03
C VAL A 38 -10.57 -25.03 -1.47
N LYS A 39 -10.73 -25.22 -0.18
CA LYS A 39 -12.01 -24.97 0.48
C LYS A 39 -12.36 -23.50 0.19
N PRO A 40 -13.61 -23.20 -0.18
CA PRO A 40 -14.06 -21.82 -0.12
C PRO A 40 -13.75 -21.29 1.29
N ILE A 41 -13.39 -20.01 1.38
CA ILE A 41 -13.15 -19.29 2.62
C ILE A 41 -14.51 -19.22 3.35
N GLY A 42 -14.89 -20.30 3.98
CA GLY A 42 -16.12 -20.47 4.75
C GLY A 42 -15.73 -21.24 5.99
N ASP A 43 -15.84 -20.56 7.14
CA ASP A 43 -15.53 -20.94 8.54
C ASP A 43 -14.17 -20.48 9.09
N ALA A 44 -13.59 -19.42 8.57
CA ALA A 44 -12.56 -18.69 9.29
C ALA A 44 -13.23 -17.77 10.33
N VAL A 45 -13.30 -18.29 11.55
CA VAL A 45 -13.43 -17.56 12.82
C VAL A 45 -14.11 -16.18 12.72
N SER A 46 -15.43 -16.16 12.87
CA SER A 46 -16.19 -14.96 13.23
C SER A 46 -15.77 -14.54 14.66
N GLY A 47 -14.88 -13.62 14.77
CA GLY A 47 -14.45 -13.07 16.06
C GLY A 47 -13.56 -11.88 15.81
N ASP A 48 -14.07 -10.68 16.11
CA ASP A 48 -13.41 -9.39 16.25
C ASP A 48 -12.09 -9.21 15.46
N ARG A 49 -12.15 -9.28 14.13
CA ARG A 49 -11.00 -8.95 13.26
C ARG A 49 -10.73 -7.46 13.22
N TYR A 50 -11.73 -6.70 13.58
CA TYR A 50 -11.74 -5.25 13.70
C TYR A 50 -12.77 -4.89 14.77
N ALA A 51 -12.47 -4.01 15.73
CA ALA A 51 -13.48 -3.53 16.66
C ALA A 51 -14.60 -2.90 15.81
N PRO A 52 -15.86 -3.38 15.90
CA PRO A 52 -16.94 -2.88 15.06
C PRO A 52 -17.04 -1.37 15.25
N ARG A 53 -17.46 -0.68 14.17
CA ARG A 53 -17.85 0.73 14.24
C ARG A 53 -18.70 0.93 15.48
N THR A 54 -18.15 1.51 16.54
CA THR A 54 -18.98 2.14 17.53
C THR A 54 -19.65 3.27 16.77
N THR A 55 -20.97 3.15 16.56
CA THR A 55 -21.78 4.28 16.11
C THR A 55 -21.41 5.45 17.01
N ALA A 56 -20.59 6.36 16.49
CA ALA A 56 -20.21 7.58 17.19
C ALA A 56 -21.53 8.33 17.42
N GLU A 57 -21.94 8.40 18.66
CA GLU A 57 -23.06 9.24 19.07
C GLU A 57 -22.79 10.65 18.56
N ALA A 58 -23.77 11.19 17.87
CA ALA A 58 -23.76 12.48 17.21
C ALA A 58 -23.24 13.61 18.09
N SER A 59 -21.94 13.89 18.05
CA SER A 59 -21.32 15.19 18.37
C SER A 59 -19.79 15.09 18.17
N GLY A 60 -19.31 15.46 16.98
CA GLY A 60 -17.90 15.52 16.64
C GLY A 60 -17.40 14.17 16.10
N VAL A 61 -17.34 14.04 14.77
CA VAL A 61 -16.72 12.89 14.10
C VAL A 61 -15.22 12.97 14.39
N ASN A 62 -14.72 12.16 15.32
CA ASN A 62 -13.30 11.87 15.43
C ASN A 62 -12.95 11.01 14.21
N ALA A 63 -12.47 11.64 13.16
CA ALA A 63 -12.00 10.93 11.98
C ALA A 63 -10.73 10.17 12.33
N ARG A 64 -10.69 8.86 12.12
CA ARG A 64 -9.41 8.14 12.22
C ARG A 64 -8.48 8.60 11.13
N LEU A 65 -7.23 8.88 11.49
CA LEU A 65 -6.22 9.40 10.61
C LEU A 65 -5.05 8.43 10.50
N ASP A 66 -4.77 7.99 9.29
CA ASP A 66 -3.53 7.30 8.95
C ASP A 66 -2.56 8.29 8.30
N LEU A 67 -1.26 8.15 8.55
CA LEU A 67 -0.22 8.94 7.91
C LEU A 67 0.50 8.12 6.85
N LEU A 68 0.60 8.62 5.63
CA LEU A 68 1.44 8.03 4.56
C LEU A 68 2.71 8.84 4.38
N VAL A 69 3.86 8.21 4.54
CA VAL A 69 5.17 8.83 4.32
C VAL A 69 5.90 8.16 3.15
N ARG A 70 6.71 8.93 2.43
CA ARG A 70 7.56 8.42 1.35
C ARG A 70 8.98 8.27 1.87
N LEU A 71 9.57 7.09 1.73
CA LEU A 71 10.96 6.85 2.17
C LEU A 71 11.97 7.77 1.48
N GLY A 72 11.71 8.16 0.22
CA GLY A 72 12.57 9.07 -0.53
C GLY A 72 12.62 10.52 -0.01
N ASP A 73 11.75 10.88 0.92
CA ASP A 73 11.73 12.21 1.55
C ASP A 73 12.63 12.31 2.79
N TYR A 74 13.33 11.23 3.14
CA TYR A 74 14.16 11.13 4.34
C TYR A 74 15.56 10.65 3.99
N ASP A 75 16.56 11.12 4.74
CA ASP A 75 17.95 10.75 4.52
C ASP A 75 18.30 9.39 5.12
N ARG A 76 17.59 8.95 6.16
CA ARG A 76 17.85 7.69 6.89
C ARG A 76 16.55 7.02 7.35
N PRO A 77 16.54 5.68 7.49
CA PRO A 77 15.39 4.97 8.06
C PRO A 77 14.99 5.43 9.47
N GLN A 78 15.96 5.91 10.26
CA GLN A 78 15.72 6.46 11.60
C GLN A 78 14.84 7.71 11.56
N ASP A 79 15.02 8.56 10.55
CA ASP A 79 14.26 9.81 10.40
C ASP A 79 12.75 9.49 10.10
N VAL A 80 12.50 8.39 9.40
CA VAL A 80 11.13 7.87 9.21
C VAL A 80 10.52 7.41 10.54
N ALA A 81 11.30 6.70 11.35
CA ALA A 81 10.85 6.26 12.67
C ALA A 81 10.64 7.45 13.63
N ASP A 82 11.47 8.50 13.56
CA ASP A 82 11.23 9.73 14.32
C ASP A 82 9.91 10.40 13.92
N ARG A 83 9.57 10.39 12.61
CA ARG A 83 8.26 10.86 12.12
C ARG A 83 7.11 10.01 12.63
N ALA A 84 7.29 8.69 12.75
CA ALA A 84 6.29 7.78 13.30
C ALA A 84 6.02 8.06 14.79
N VAL A 85 7.07 8.26 15.59
CA VAL A 85 6.93 8.67 17.00
C VAL A 85 6.15 9.98 17.11
N ARG A 86 6.42 10.93 16.22
CA ARG A 86 5.68 12.19 16.20
C ARG A 86 4.20 11.99 15.81
N ALA A 87 3.91 11.12 14.84
CA ALA A 87 2.55 10.78 14.45
C ALA A 87 1.77 10.14 15.62
N GLU A 88 2.39 9.21 16.35
CA GLU A 88 1.82 8.62 17.56
C GLU A 88 1.48 9.67 18.63
N GLN A 89 2.41 10.59 18.91
CA GLN A 89 2.20 11.70 19.85
C GLN A 89 1.05 12.64 19.45
N LEU A 90 0.79 12.75 18.15
CA LEU A 90 -0.28 13.57 17.58
C LEU A 90 -1.62 12.81 17.47
N GLY A 91 -1.69 11.53 17.85
CA GLY A 91 -2.92 10.76 17.85
C GLY A 91 -3.28 10.12 16.50
N PHE A 92 -2.35 10.02 15.55
CA PHE A 92 -2.59 9.25 14.32
C PHE A 92 -2.81 7.77 14.66
N ASP A 93 -3.77 7.14 13.98
CA ASP A 93 -4.12 5.74 14.18
C ASP A 93 -3.05 4.79 13.60
N ARG A 94 -2.43 5.18 12.48
CA ARG A 94 -1.49 4.33 11.73
C ARG A 94 -0.48 5.15 10.94
N ILE A 95 0.69 4.56 10.70
CA ILE A 95 1.65 5.06 9.70
C ILE A 95 1.89 4.00 8.62
N SER A 96 2.06 4.46 7.39
CA SER A 96 2.38 3.60 6.25
C SER A 96 3.47 4.19 5.36
N THR A 97 4.11 3.33 4.58
CA THR A 97 5.05 3.73 3.53
C THR A 97 5.02 2.75 2.37
N GLY A 98 5.40 3.19 1.18
CA GLY A 98 5.43 2.37 -0.04
C GLY A 98 6.83 1.88 -0.40
N GLU A 99 6.89 0.73 -1.07
CA GLU A 99 8.12 0.22 -1.67
C GLU A 99 8.16 0.57 -3.17
N THR A 100 9.14 1.38 -3.57
CA THR A 100 9.36 1.76 -4.97
C THR A 100 10.81 1.52 -5.37
N THR A 101 11.52 2.52 -5.89
CA THR A 101 12.92 2.45 -6.31
C THR A 101 13.91 2.91 -5.25
N GLY A 102 13.42 3.28 -4.07
CA GLY A 102 14.23 3.72 -2.93
C GLY A 102 14.73 2.56 -2.07
N TRP A 103 14.77 2.78 -0.77
CA TRP A 103 15.18 1.76 0.18
C TRP A 103 14.15 0.63 0.29
N ASN A 104 14.64 -0.56 0.66
CA ASN A 104 13.77 -1.62 1.15
C ASN A 104 13.02 -1.13 2.39
N ILE A 105 11.70 -1.31 2.41
CA ILE A 105 10.85 -0.75 3.48
C ILE A 105 10.98 -1.47 4.81
N VAL A 106 11.39 -2.76 4.82
CA VAL A 106 11.41 -3.59 6.03
C VAL A 106 12.25 -2.98 7.15
N PRO A 107 13.49 -2.47 6.90
CA PRO A 107 14.27 -1.80 7.94
C PRO A 107 13.56 -0.59 8.57
N ALA A 108 12.89 0.23 7.76
CA ALA A 108 12.16 1.39 8.26
C ALA A 108 10.94 0.95 9.11
N LEU A 109 10.14 -0.01 8.62
CA LEU A 109 8.98 -0.55 9.34
C LEU A 109 9.39 -1.23 10.65
N THR A 110 10.55 -1.93 10.68
CA THR A 110 11.08 -2.52 11.91
C THR A 110 11.46 -1.46 12.93
N LEU A 111 12.12 -0.37 12.50
CA LEU A 111 12.47 0.74 13.38
C LEU A 111 11.23 1.49 13.90
N ILE A 112 10.19 1.62 13.09
CA ILE A 112 8.90 2.16 13.52
C ILE A 112 8.31 1.26 14.61
N ALA A 113 8.28 -0.06 14.38
CA ALA A 113 7.74 -1.03 15.34
C ALA A 113 8.48 -0.99 16.69
N ASP A 114 9.80 -0.82 16.67
CA ASP A 114 10.66 -0.74 17.86
C ASP A 114 10.49 0.56 18.66
N ARG A 115 10.08 1.65 18.00
CA ARG A 115 10.04 2.99 18.60
C ARG A 115 8.65 3.52 18.93
N THR A 116 7.61 2.81 18.55
CA THR A 116 6.21 3.17 18.80
C THR A 116 5.54 2.08 19.60
N ASP A 117 4.61 2.47 20.47
CA ASP A 117 3.94 1.54 21.39
C ASP A 117 2.53 1.16 20.91
N GLU A 118 1.74 2.12 20.39
CA GLU A 118 0.33 1.93 20.04
C GLU A 118 0.07 2.16 18.53
N LEU A 119 0.92 2.94 17.85
CA LEU A 119 0.74 3.31 16.45
C LEU A 119 0.63 2.08 15.56
N GLY A 120 -0.47 1.95 14.82
CA GLY A 120 -0.62 0.94 13.78
C GLY A 120 0.44 1.12 12.69
N ILE A 121 0.85 0.03 12.05
CA ILE A 121 1.89 0.03 11.02
C ILE A 121 1.37 -0.68 9.78
N SER A 122 1.59 -0.10 8.60
CA SER A 122 1.26 -0.73 7.33
C SER A 122 2.22 -0.32 6.22
N ASN A 123 1.99 -0.86 5.04
CA ASN A 123 2.69 -0.44 3.84
C ASN A 123 1.73 -0.22 2.67
N ASP A 124 2.07 0.69 1.76
CA ASP A 124 1.29 1.05 0.57
C ASP A 124 2.18 1.21 -0.67
N VAL A 125 2.50 0.16 -1.34
CA VAL A 125 2.26 -1.27 -1.13
C VAL A 125 3.57 -2.04 -1.34
N ILE A 126 3.59 -3.34 -1.03
CA ILE A 126 4.59 -4.26 -1.55
C ILE A 126 4.01 -5.01 -2.74
N SER A 127 4.80 -5.16 -3.80
CA SER A 127 4.35 -5.82 -5.02
C SER A 127 4.74 -7.30 -5.07
N PRO A 128 3.81 -8.20 -5.47
CA PRO A 128 4.12 -9.61 -5.71
C PRO A 128 4.97 -9.84 -6.97
N PHE A 129 5.33 -8.79 -7.70
CA PHE A 129 6.35 -8.85 -8.74
C PHE A 129 7.77 -8.66 -8.19
N GLY A 130 7.93 -7.89 -7.11
CA GLY A 130 9.22 -7.64 -6.48
C GLY A 130 9.62 -8.65 -5.41
N ARG A 131 8.69 -9.48 -4.94
CA ARG A 131 8.91 -10.46 -3.87
C ARG A 131 8.12 -11.72 -4.11
N SER A 132 8.71 -12.88 -3.81
CA SER A 132 7.96 -14.14 -3.85
C SER A 132 6.84 -14.14 -2.78
N PRO A 133 5.71 -14.84 -3.01
CA PRO A 133 4.63 -14.91 -2.04
C PRO A 133 5.06 -15.47 -0.67
N ALA A 134 5.95 -16.45 -0.65
CA ALA A 134 6.52 -16.98 0.59
C ALA A 134 7.31 -15.90 1.37
N LEU A 135 8.10 -15.07 0.67
CA LEU A 135 8.81 -13.95 1.30
C LEU A 135 7.84 -12.86 1.78
N LEU A 136 6.73 -12.63 1.08
CA LEU A 136 5.67 -11.72 1.53
C LEU A 136 5.06 -12.20 2.84
N ALA A 137 4.73 -13.50 2.95
CA ALA A 137 4.23 -14.09 4.19
C ALA A 137 5.25 -13.99 5.34
N GLN A 138 6.52 -14.32 5.09
CA GLN A 138 7.59 -14.19 6.08
C GLN A 138 7.77 -12.74 6.54
N THR A 139 7.74 -11.78 5.61
CA THR A 139 7.84 -10.35 5.92
C THR A 139 6.69 -9.90 6.80
N ALA A 140 5.46 -10.30 6.46
CA ALA A 140 4.28 -9.91 7.20
C ALA A 140 4.30 -10.50 8.63
N LEU A 141 4.60 -11.78 8.77
CA LEU A 141 4.68 -12.44 10.07
C LEU A 141 5.80 -11.84 10.94
N ALA A 142 6.97 -11.55 10.36
CA ALA A 142 8.09 -10.97 11.10
C ALA A 142 7.79 -9.53 11.58
N LEU A 143 7.16 -8.70 10.74
CA LEU A 143 6.77 -7.34 11.13
C LEU A 143 5.60 -7.33 12.11
N HIS A 144 4.69 -8.30 12.01
CA HIS A 144 3.61 -8.49 12.96
C HIS A 144 4.14 -8.85 14.35
N ASP A 145 5.10 -9.79 14.41
CA ASP A 145 5.78 -10.17 15.64
C ASP A 145 6.55 -8.98 16.24
N ALA A 146 7.35 -8.29 15.42
CA ALA A 146 8.13 -7.12 15.84
C ALA A 146 7.28 -5.94 16.32
N SER A 147 6.05 -5.82 15.86
CA SER A 147 5.11 -4.75 16.22
C SER A 147 4.05 -5.19 17.21
N GLU A 148 4.18 -6.37 17.84
CA GLU A 148 3.20 -6.90 18.78
C GLU A 148 1.76 -6.90 18.23
N GLY A 149 1.61 -7.30 16.96
CA GLY A 149 0.30 -7.43 16.31
C GLY A 149 -0.23 -6.17 15.61
N ARG A 150 0.51 -5.05 15.62
CA ARG A 150 0.05 -3.78 15.04
C ARG A 150 0.22 -3.68 13.51
N TYR A 151 0.92 -4.62 12.87
CA TYR A 151 1.23 -4.57 11.44
C TYR A 151 0.11 -5.14 10.56
N ARG A 152 -0.13 -4.46 9.44
CA ARG A 152 -0.99 -4.90 8.32
C ARG A 152 -0.15 -4.88 7.04
N ILE A 153 -0.22 -5.93 6.23
CA ILE A 153 0.48 -5.95 4.94
C ILE A 153 -0.40 -5.38 3.83
N GLY A 154 0.10 -4.36 3.14
CA GLY A 154 -0.54 -3.80 1.95
C GLY A 154 0.06 -4.39 0.68
N LEU A 155 -0.78 -5.00 -0.16
CA LEU A 155 -0.40 -5.59 -1.43
C LEU A 155 -1.04 -4.85 -2.60
N GLY A 156 -0.30 -4.76 -3.70
CA GLY A 156 -0.79 -4.18 -4.94
C GLY A 156 0.14 -4.53 -6.11
N PRO A 157 -0.36 -4.48 -7.34
CA PRO A 157 0.43 -4.89 -8.50
C PRO A 157 1.60 -3.96 -8.80
N SER A 158 1.64 -2.74 -8.23
CA SER A 158 2.57 -1.68 -8.62
C SER A 158 2.29 -1.18 -10.06
N SER A 159 3.30 -0.78 -10.80
CA SER A 159 3.18 -0.27 -12.16
C SER A 159 4.10 -1.03 -13.12
N PRO A 160 3.81 -1.03 -14.44
CA PRO A 160 4.71 -1.60 -15.44
C PRO A 160 6.11 -1.01 -15.36
N ALA A 161 6.23 0.29 -15.10
CA ALA A 161 7.54 0.96 -15.03
C ALA A 161 8.42 0.41 -13.89
N ILE A 162 7.85 0.21 -12.71
CA ILE A 162 8.58 -0.37 -11.56
C ILE A 162 8.85 -1.85 -11.82
N THR A 163 7.84 -2.60 -12.26
CA THR A 163 7.97 -4.04 -12.46
C THR A 163 8.99 -4.38 -13.54
N GLU A 164 8.90 -3.73 -14.71
CA GLU A 164 9.73 -4.09 -15.86
C GLU A 164 11.11 -3.46 -15.82
N ARG A 165 11.22 -2.17 -15.41
CA ARG A 165 12.50 -1.44 -15.49
C ARG A 165 13.33 -1.58 -14.23
N TRP A 166 12.71 -1.81 -13.06
CA TRP A 166 13.41 -1.94 -11.80
C TRP A 166 13.59 -3.39 -11.38
N HIS A 167 12.51 -4.19 -11.42
CA HIS A 167 12.59 -5.60 -11.04
C HIS A 167 12.97 -6.54 -12.20
N GLY A 168 12.82 -6.12 -13.47
CA GLY A 168 13.13 -6.94 -14.62
C GLY A 168 12.09 -8.05 -14.90
N GLU A 169 10.93 -7.97 -14.27
CA GLU A 169 9.82 -8.92 -14.41
C GLU A 169 8.81 -8.40 -15.45
N SER A 170 8.12 -9.30 -16.14
CA SER A 170 7.02 -8.92 -17.03
C SER A 170 5.79 -8.54 -16.24
N PHE A 171 5.18 -7.39 -16.56
CA PHE A 171 3.91 -6.95 -15.95
C PHE A 171 2.72 -7.66 -16.60
N ASP A 172 2.69 -8.99 -16.48
CA ASP A 172 1.64 -9.83 -17.05
C ASP A 172 0.63 -10.28 -15.98
N ARG A 173 -0.65 -10.25 -16.35
CA ARG A 173 -1.80 -10.70 -15.52
C ARG A 173 -1.73 -10.22 -14.07
N PRO A 174 -1.58 -8.89 -13.82
CA PRO A 174 -1.28 -8.36 -12.49
C PRO A 174 -2.34 -8.72 -11.43
N LEU A 175 -3.61 -8.71 -11.77
CA LEU A 175 -4.68 -9.09 -10.83
C LEU A 175 -4.61 -10.57 -10.46
N ARG A 176 -4.34 -11.45 -11.43
CA ARG A 176 -4.19 -12.88 -11.16
C ARG A 176 -2.97 -13.14 -10.26
N ARG A 177 -1.82 -12.52 -10.57
CA ARG A 177 -0.60 -12.64 -9.75
C ARG A 177 -0.84 -12.17 -8.31
N THR A 178 -1.51 -11.03 -8.15
CA THR A 178 -1.82 -10.48 -6.81
C THR A 178 -2.75 -11.42 -6.05
N ARG A 179 -3.80 -11.92 -6.70
CA ARG A 179 -4.74 -12.88 -6.09
C ARG A 179 -4.00 -14.15 -5.62
N GLU A 180 -3.25 -14.80 -6.51
CA GLU A 180 -2.53 -16.02 -6.17
C GLU A 180 -1.50 -15.79 -5.06
N ALA A 181 -0.83 -14.62 -5.05
CA ALA A 181 0.07 -14.23 -3.97
C ALA A 181 -0.67 -14.13 -2.62
N ILE A 182 -1.88 -13.54 -2.59
CA ILE A 182 -2.71 -13.47 -1.39
C ILE A 182 -3.08 -14.88 -0.91
N GLU A 183 -3.54 -15.74 -1.82
CA GLU A 183 -3.93 -17.12 -1.50
C GLU A 183 -2.75 -17.92 -0.90
N ILE A 184 -1.53 -17.73 -1.42
CA ILE A 184 -0.32 -18.35 -0.87
C ILE A 184 0.03 -17.76 0.50
N VAL A 185 -0.05 -16.43 0.67
CA VAL A 185 0.22 -15.78 1.96
C VAL A 185 -0.76 -16.30 3.02
N ARG A 186 -2.05 -16.41 2.69
CA ARG A 186 -3.05 -17.00 3.59
C ARG A 186 -2.79 -18.47 3.89
N GLY A 187 -2.37 -19.26 2.90
CA GLY A 187 -1.97 -20.66 3.12
C GLY A 187 -0.83 -20.79 4.13
N VAL A 188 0.15 -19.87 4.11
CA VAL A 188 1.19 -19.81 5.14
C VAL A 188 0.61 -19.43 6.50
N TYR A 189 -0.35 -18.52 6.57
CA TYR A 189 -0.96 -18.09 7.83
C TYR A 189 -1.84 -19.16 8.47
N GLU A 190 -2.54 -19.96 7.66
CA GLU A 190 -3.54 -20.93 8.12
C GLU A 190 -2.95 -22.33 8.30
N ASP A 191 -2.20 -22.79 7.30
CA ASP A 191 -1.67 -24.15 7.22
C ASP A 191 -0.16 -24.24 7.52
N GLY A 192 0.51 -23.12 7.64
CA GLY A 192 1.96 -23.05 7.85
C GLY A 192 2.80 -23.48 6.64
N THR A 193 2.20 -23.56 5.44
CA THR A 193 2.90 -24.00 4.23
C THR A 193 2.68 -23.07 3.06
N SER A 194 3.69 -22.93 2.20
CA SER A 194 3.60 -22.16 0.95
C SER A 194 3.15 -23.01 -0.26
N ALA A 195 2.70 -24.26 -0.05
CA ALA A 195 2.29 -25.14 -1.14
C ALA A 195 1.11 -24.53 -1.92
N TYR A 196 1.23 -24.47 -3.25
CA TYR A 196 0.20 -23.87 -4.11
C TYR A 196 0.32 -24.36 -5.55
N GLU A 197 -0.81 -24.61 -6.19
CA GLU A 197 -0.92 -24.98 -7.61
C GLU A 197 -1.86 -23.99 -8.31
N GLY A 198 -1.29 -23.00 -9.00
CA GLY A 198 -2.00 -21.93 -9.70
C GLY A 198 -1.59 -21.79 -11.15
N GLU A 199 -2.00 -20.69 -11.76
CA GLU A 199 -1.65 -20.36 -13.16
C GLU A 199 -0.37 -19.51 -13.26
N ILE A 200 -0.01 -18.81 -12.20
CA ILE A 200 1.19 -17.95 -12.11
C ILE A 200 2.24 -18.62 -11.22
N PHE A 201 1.80 -19.17 -10.10
CA PHE A 201 2.68 -19.80 -9.12
C PHE A 201 2.38 -21.30 -9.03
N GLU A 202 3.45 -22.09 -9.12
CA GLU A 202 3.45 -23.51 -8.82
C GLU A 202 4.54 -23.77 -7.77
N ILE A 203 4.14 -24.07 -6.53
CA ILE A 203 5.04 -24.18 -5.39
C ILE A 203 4.78 -25.50 -4.68
N ALA A 204 5.79 -26.37 -4.64
CA ALA A 204 5.70 -27.66 -3.93
C ALA A 204 5.48 -27.49 -2.41
N GLY A 205 5.95 -26.36 -1.87
CA GLY A 205 5.76 -25.96 -0.50
C GLY A 205 6.82 -26.47 0.46
N LEU A 206 7.13 -25.59 1.43
CA LEU A 206 7.88 -25.92 2.64
C LEU A 206 7.13 -25.31 3.82
N ASN A 207 7.31 -25.88 5.00
CA ASN A 207 6.66 -25.41 6.20
C ASN A 207 7.39 -24.18 6.77
N TYR A 208 6.61 -23.25 7.32
CA TYR A 208 7.11 -22.16 8.15
C TYR A 208 7.63 -22.74 9.47
N GLU A 209 8.84 -22.37 9.88
CA GLU A 209 9.56 -23.04 11.00
C GLU A 209 9.21 -22.44 12.38
N ARG A 210 8.38 -21.41 12.45
CA ARG A 210 7.99 -20.77 13.71
C ARG A 210 6.52 -21.01 14.01
N GLU A 211 6.14 -20.78 15.27
CA GLU A 211 4.76 -20.75 15.68
C GLU A 211 3.99 -19.62 14.94
N LEU A 212 2.80 -19.93 14.48
CA LEU A 212 1.94 -18.97 13.82
C LEU A 212 1.18 -18.14 14.86
N PRO A 213 0.96 -16.84 14.63
CA PRO A 213 0.16 -16.05 15.54
C PRO A 213 -1.30 -16.49 15.50
N GLU A 214 -1.98 -16.40 16.63
CA GLU A 214 -3.42 -16.70 16.72
C GLU A 214 -4.25 -15.80 15.77
N ARG A 215 -3.81 -14.56 15.60
CA ARG A 215 -4.39 -13.58 14.68
C ARG A 215 -3.32 -13.14 13.68
N PRO A 216 -3.34 -13.65 12.44
CA PRO A 216 -2.33 -13.27 11.46
C PRO A 216 -2.49 -11.81 11.01
N PRO A 217 -1.42 -11.20 10.47
CA PRO A 217 -1.48 -9.82 9.96
C PRO A 217 -2.52 -9.68 8.85
N PRO A 218 -3.45 -8.70 8.96
CA PRO A 218 -4.43 -8.45 7.91
C PRO A 218 -3.77 -8.04 6.60
N ILE A 219 -4.44 -8.33 5.48
CA ILE A 219 -3.98 -8.04 4.12
C ILE A 219 -4.83 -6.91 3.53
N ASP A 220 -4.23 -5.74 3.34
CA ASP A 220 -4.87 -4.60 2.64
C ASP A 220 -4.52 -4.61 1.16
N LEU A 221 -5.45 -4.17 0.32
CA LEU A 221 -5.23 -4.08 -1.12
C LEU A 221 -5.35 -2.64 -1.61
N ALA A 222 -4.38 -2.19 -2.40
CA ALA A 222 -4.46 -0.93 -3.12
C ALA A 222 -4.87 -1.20 -4.57
N THR A 223 -6.10 -0.86 -4.88
CA THR A 223 -6.72 -1.10 -6.19
C THR A 223 -7.55 0.12 -6.63
N LEU A 224 -7.74 0.28 -7.94
CA LEU A 224 -8.43 1.44 -8.52
C LEU A 224 -9.66 1.04 -9.36
N GLY A 225 -9.49 0.15 -10.32
CA GLY A 225 -10.55 -0.22 -11.23
C GLY A 225 -11.60 -1.19 -10.63
N PRO A 226 -12.81 -1.30 -11.22
CA PRO A 226 -13.94 -2.05 -10.67
C PRO A 226 -13.61 -3.50 -10.31
N LYS A 227 -13.03 -4.26 -11.26
CA LYS A 227 -12.67 -5.67 -11.04
C LYS A 227 -11.58 -5.88 -9.98
N ALA A 228 -10.65 -4.94 -9.89
CA ALA A 228 -9.59 -4.97 -8.91
C ALA A 228 -10.14 -4.66 -7.50
N THR A 229 -11.11 -3.78 -7.41
CA THR A 229 -11.79 -3.43 -6.16
C THR A 229 -12.73 -4.56 -5.70
N GLU A 230 -13.46 -5.21 -6.63
CA GLU A 230 -14.22 -6.43 -6.32
C GLU A 230 -13.29 -7.53 -5.79
N MET A 231 -12.10 -7.69 -6.39
CA MET A 231 -11.08 -8.62 -5.86
C MET A 231 -10.62 -8.22 -4.45
N ALA A 232 -10.47 -6.92 -4.17
CA ALA A 232 -10.11 -6.44 -2.83
C ALA A 232 -11.20 -6.79 -1.80
N GLY A 233 -12.46 -6.59 -2.11
CA GLY A 233 -13.58 -7.00 -1.26
C GLY A 233 -13.60 -8.50 -0.98
N ARG A 234 -13.29 -9.29 -1.99
CA ARG A 234 -13.34 -10.76 -1.89
C ARG A 234 -12.17 -11.38 -1.14
N PHE A 235 -10.95 -10.87 -1.30
CA PHE A 235 -9.72 -11.51 -0.83
C PHE A 235 -8.94 -10.68 0.19
N GLY A 236 -9.22 -9.39 0.33
CA GLY A 236 -8.54 -8.49 1.28
C GLY A 236 -9.20 -8.43 2.65
N ASP A 237 -8.49 -7.87 3.61
CA ASP A 237 -9.00 -7.47 4.93
C ASP A 237 -9.09 -5.92 5.03
N GLY A 238 -8.74 -5.23 3.97
CA GLY A 238 -8.90 -3.79 3.81
C GLY A 238 -8.62 -3.32 2.40
N TRP A 239 -9.00 -2.07 2.14
CA TRP A 239 -8.86 -1.40 0.86
C TRP A 239 -8.30 0.01 1.04
N ALA A 240 -7.25 0.32 0.28
CA ALA A 240 -6.55 1.60 0.29
C ALA A 240 -6.57 2.24 -1.11
N PRO A 241 -7.71 2.81 -1.55
CA PRO A 241 -7.81 3.51 -2.83
C PRO A 241 -7.08 4.84 -2.81
N GLN A 242 -6.71 5.36 -3.98
CA GLN A 242 -6.07 6.66 -4.10
C GLN A 242 -6.62 7.44 -5.29
N LEU A 243 -6.74 8.77 -5.17
CA LEU A 243 -7.26 9.68 -6.18
C LEU A 243 -8.72 9.38 -6.56
N PHE A 244 -9.56 9.36 -5.57
CA PHE A 244 -11.00 9.32 -5.74
C PHE A 244 -11.64 10.63 -5.26
N THR A 245 -12.58 11.14 -6.06
CA THR A 245 -13.52 12.15 -5.60
C THR A 245 -14.48 11.54 -4.58
N GLY A 246 -15.22 12.32 -3.82
CA GLY A 246 -16.20 11.79 -2.89
C GLY A 246 -17.20 10.85 -3.58
N SER A 247 -17.82 11.30 -4.66
CA SER A 247 -18.77 10.49 -5.44
C SER A 247 -18.11 9.27 -6.10
N GLY A 248 -16.90 9.44 -6.64
CA GLY A 248 -16.16 8.32 -7.23
C GLY A 248 -15.78 7.24 -6.21
N LEU A 249 -15.54 7.62 -4.96
CA LEU A 249 -15.30 6.70 -3.87
C LEU A 249 -16.58 5.93 -3.50
N GLU A 250 -17.72 6.64 -3.38
CA GLU A 250 -19.03 6.01 -3.12
C GLU A 250 -19.37 4.99 -4.18
N ASP A 251 -19.23 5.34 -5.46
CA ASP A 251 -19.46 4.41 -6.59
C ASP A 251 -18.55 3.19 -6.51
N ARG A 252 -17.29 3.36 -6.13
CA ARG A 252 -16.30 2.27 -6.04
C ARG A 252 -16.51 1.39 -4.82
N LEU A 253 -17.07 1.92 -3.74
CA LEU A 253 -17.47 1.14 -2.56
C LEU A 253 -18.54 0.09 -2.90
N GLU A 254 -19.39 0.32 -3.91
CA GLU A 254 -20.33 -0.70 -4.40
C GLU A 254 -19.60 -1.91 -5.02
N ASP A 255 -18.48 -1.68 -5.72
CA ASP A 255 -17.66 -2.77 -6.24
C ASP A 255 -16.99 -3.55 -5.10
N LEU A 256 -16.52 -2.86 -4.06
CA LEU A 256 -15.93 -3.48 -2.88
C LEU A 256 -16.96 -4.33 -2.13
N ARG A 257 -18.16 -3.80 -1.91
CA ARG A 257 -19.28 -4.50 -1.28
C ARG A 257 -19.65 -5.77 -2.05
N ARG A 258 -19.80 -5.67 -3.35
CA ARG A 258 -20.05 -6.84 -4.22
C ARG A 258 -18.97 -7.92 -4.09
N GLY A 259 -17.70 -7.48 -3.98
CA GLY A 259 -16.58 -8.40 -3.74
C GLY A 259 -16.67 -9.10 -2.39
N ALA A 260 -17.03 -8.38 -1.33
CA ALA A 260 -17.23 -8.94 0.01
C ALA A 260 -18.38 -9.96 0.02
N GLU A 261 -19.53 -9.63 -0.59
CA GLU A 261 -20.68 -10.53 -0.72
C GLU A 261 -20.35 -11.84 -1.46
N LEU A 262 -19.44 -11.80 -2.46
CA LEU A 262 -18.96 -13.02 -3.14
C LEU A 262 -18.14 -13.96 -2.23
N ALA A 263 -17.73 -13.46 -1.07
CA ALA A 263 -17.01 -14.22 -0.04
C ALA A 263 -17.85 -14.42 1.24
N ASP A 264 -19.17 -14.22 1.15
CA ASP A 264 -20.11 -14.29 2.28
C ASP A 264 -19.68 -13.38 3.46
N ARG A 265 -19.21 -12.15 3.14
CA ARG A 265 -18.72 -11.15 4.10
C ARG A 265 -19.48 -9.84 3.95
N ASP A 266 -19.56 -9.11 5.04
CA ASP A 266 -20.07 -7.72 5.05
C ASP A 266 -18.93 -6.70 4.79
N LEU A 267 -19.29 -5.53 4.24
CA LEU A 267 -18.34 -4.45 4.03
C LEU A 267 -17.67 -3.99 5.33
N ASP A 268 -18.40 -4.03 6.43
CA ASP A 268 -17.92 -3.62 7.75
C ASP A 268 -16.79 -4.51 8.31
N GLU A 269 -16.54 -5.66 7.67
CA GLU A 269 -15.40 -6.52 8.00
C GLU A 269 -14.09 -6.07 7.32
N LEU A 270 -14.17 -5.12 6.39
CA LEU A 270 -13.01 -4.56 5.69
C LEU A 270 -12.68 -3.18 6.23
N ARG A 271 -11.38 -2.90 6.41
CA ARG A 271 -10.92 -1.55 6.69
C ARG A 271 -10.79 -0.76 5.39
N VAL A 272 -11.57 0.29 5.24
CA VAL A 272 -11.48 1.21 4.11
C VAL A 272 -10.73 2.47 4.53
N SER A 273 -9.54 2.67 3.95
CA SER A 273 -8.71 3.85 4.26
C SER A 273 -8.18 4.51 2.99
N PRO A 274 -8.99 5.37 2.34
CA PRO A 274 -8.57 6.06 1.13
C PRO A 274 -7.37 6.96 1.37
N ILE A 275 -6.46 6.94 0.38
CA ILE A 275 -5.24 7.74 0.38
C ILE A 275 -5.51 9.07 -0.31
N VAL A 276 -5.29 10.16 0.42
CA VAL A 276 -5.33 11.53 -0.09
C VAL A 276 -3.95 12.17 0.07
N ARG A 277 -3.59 13.04 -0.87
CA ARG A 277 -2.34 13.81 -0.76
C ARG A 277 -2.65 15.28 -0.62
N GLY A 278 -2.13 15.88 0.45
CA GLY A 278 -2.48 17.26 0.77
C GLY A 278 -1.37 18.03 1.48
N ILE A 279 -1.69 19.28 1.77
CA ILE A 279 -0.83 20.22 2.48
C ILE A 279 -1.66 21.30 3.16
N ALA A 280 -1.43 21.52 4.45
CA ALA A 280 -1.93 22.66 5.20
C ALA A 280 -0.83 23.73 5.32
N SER A 281 -1.16 24.97 5.00
CA SER A 281 -0.22 26.09 5.06
C SER A 281 -0.98 27.42 5.21
N ASP A 282 -0.38 28.38 5.93
CA ASP A 282 -0.88 29.77 5.96
C ASP A 282 -0.79 30.45 4.59
N ASP A 283 0.13 29.99 3.74
CA ASP A 283 0.20 30.41 2.33
C ASP A 283 -0.66 29.46 1.46
N ARG A 284 -1.95 29.79 1.41
CA ARG A 284 -2.97 29.01 0.70
C ARG A 284 -2.64 28.79 -0.78
N GLU A 285 -2.21 29.84 -1.46
CA GLU A 285 -1.93 29.77 -2.90
C GLU A 285 -0.76 28.83 -3.21
N ARG A 286 0.29 28.92 -2.43
CA ARG A 286 1.45 28.04 -2.53
C ARG A 286 1.08 26.58 -2.21
N ALA A 287 0.22 26.34 -1.22
CA ALA A 287 -0.29 25.02 -0.89
C ALA A 287 -1.03 24.40 -2.08
N ARG A 288 -1.97 25.15 -2.67
CA ARG A 288 -2.74 24.71 -3.83
C ARG A 288 -1.88 24.47 -5.07
N GLU A 289 -0.89 25.35 -5.33
CA GLU A 289 0.04 25.16 -6.45
C GLU A 289 0.82 23.84 -6.32
N ARG A 290 1.31 23.51 -5.14
CA ARG A 290 2.04 22.25 -4.89
C ARG A 290 1.15 21.03 -5.04
N ALA A 291 -0.04 21.06 -4.45
CA ALA A 291 -1.00 19.97 -4.58
C ALA A 291 -1.38 19.75 -6.05
N ARG A 292 -1.60 20.83 -6.80
CA ARG A 292 -1.90 20.80 -8.24
C ARG A 292 -0.79 20.10 -9.03
N LYS A 293 0.49 20.41 -8.76
CA LYS A 293 1.62 19.74 -9.41
C LYS A 293 1.67 18.25 -9.09
N THR A 294 1.45 17.88 -7.82
CA THR A 294 1.43 16.48 -7.39
C THR A 294 0.29 15.71 -8.05
N VAL A 295 -0.94 16.24 -8.04
CA VAL A 295 -2.09 15.59 -8.66
C VAL A 295 -1.90 15.48 -10.17
N ALA A 296 -1.53 16.57 -10.85
CA ALA A 296 -1.28 16.54 -12.29
C ALA A 296 -0.22 15.52 -12.69
N PHE A 297 0.88 15.42 -11.93
CA PHE A 297 1.91 14.42 -12.15
C PHE A 297 1.35 12.98 -12.02
N MET A 298 0.50 12.73 -11.06
CA MET A 298 -0.12 11.40 -10.87
C MET A 298 -1.08 11.07 -12.03
N LEU A 299 -1.83 12.05 -12.55
CA LEU A 299 -2.76 11.84 -13.66
C LEU A 299 -2.07 11.61 -15.00
N GLY A 300 -0.96 12.30 -15.26
CA GLY A 300 -0.31 12.30 -16.58
C GLY A 300 0.97 11.50 -16.66
N ALA A 301 1.82 11.54 -15.63
CA ALA A 301 3.20 11.07 -15.68
C ALA A 301 3.47 9.76 -14.93
N TYR A 302 2.71 9.46 -13.88
CA TYR A 302 2.97 8.30 -13.01
C TYR A 302 2.53 6.95 -13.62
N GLY A 303 1.93 6.98 -14.79
CA GLY A 303 1.41 5.83 -15.53
C GLY A 303 -0.09 5.98 -15.82
N PRO A 304 -0.72 5.03 -16.51
CA PRO A 304 -2.09 5.22 -16.98
C PRO A 304 -3.15 5.10 -15.89
N TYR A 305 -2.92 4.28 -14.88
CA TYR A 305 -4.01 3.78 -14.01
C TYR A 305 -4.72 4.86 -13.18
N TYR A 306 -3.99 5.82 -12.61
CA TYR A 306 -4.59 6.90 -11.85
C TYR A 306 -5.41 7.85 -12.74
N GLY A 307 -4.84 8.24 -13.89
CA GLY A 307 -5.55 9.06 -14.84
C GLY A 307 -6.80 8.35 -15.40
N ASP A 308 -6.69 7.06 -15.75
CA ASP A 308 -7.85 6.29 -16.23
C ASP A 308 -8.95 6.22 -15.15
N SER A 309 -8.57 6.01 -13.89
CA SER A 309 -9.53 6.01 -12.77
C SER A 309 -10.22 7.36 -12.60
N VAL A 310 -9.50 8.48 -12.71
CA VAL A 310 -10.09 9.82 -12.59
C VAL A 310 -10.93 10.18 -13.82
N ALA A 311 -10.55 9.71 -15.01
CA ALA A 311 -11.37 9.85 -16.21
C ALA A 311 -12.72 9.13 -16.08
N GLU A 312 -12.73 7.92 -15.50
CA GLU A 312 -13.97 7.17 -15.19
C GLU A 312 -14.87 7.90 -14.17
N GLN A 313 -14.30 8.73 -13.31
CA GLN A 313 -15.01 9.53 -12.32
C GLN A 313 -15.61 10.85 -12.89
N GLY A 314 -15.55 11.04 -14.22
CA GLY A 314 -16.21 12.17 -14.90
C GLY A 314 -15.25 13.25 -15.42
N TYR A 315 -13.93 13.04 -15.35
CA TYR A 315 -12.93 14.02 -15.77
C TYR A 315 -12.05 13.56 -16.96
N PRO A 316 -12.61 12.92 -18.02
CA PRO A 316 -11.81 12.40 -19.13
C PRO A 316 -11.06 13.49 -19.90
N ASP A 317 -11.68 14.67 -20.12
CA ASP A 317 -11.06 15.77 -20.85
C ASP A 317 -9.90 16.39 -20.06
N VAL A 318 -10.03 16.56 -18.75
CA VAL A 318 -8.97 17.06 -17.88
C VAL A 318 -7.75 16.11 -17.88
N VAL A 319 -8.00 14.81 -17.78
CA VAL A 319 -6.95 13.81 -17.85
C VAL A 319 -6.24 13.82 -19.21
N ALA A 320 -7.00 13.97 -20.30
CA ALA A 320 -6.44 14.06 -21.65
C ALA A 320 -5.54 15.29 -21.79
N ASP A 321 -6.00 16.46 -21.34
CA ASP A 321 -5.24 17.72 -21.40
C ASP A 321 -3.94 17.65 -20.57
N VAL A 322 -4.01 17.06 -19.36
CA VAL A 322 -2.83 16.87 -18.50
C VAL A 322 -1.82 15.91 -19.14
N ARG A 323 -2.28 14.82 -19.79
CA ARG A 323 -1.42 13.87 -20.51
C ARG A 323 -0.79 14.50 -21.74
N GLU A 324 -1.51 15.32 -22.51
CA GLU A 324 -0.95 16.07 -23.64
C GLU A 324 0.21 16.96 -23.17
N ALA A 325 0.02 17.71 -22.09
CA ALA A 325 1.10 18.55 -21.52
C ALA A 325 2.32 17.76 -21.08
N TRP A 326 2.16 16.48 -20.69
CA TRP A 326 3.28 15.61 -20.33
C TRP A 326 4.13 15.15 -21.53
N GLU A 327 3.62 15.19 -22.75
CA GLU A 327 4.42 14.81 -23.94
C GLU A 327 5.70 15.67 -24.05
N ASP A 328 5.61 16.95 -23.68
CA ASP A 328 6.74 17.87 -23.59
C ASP A 328 7.51 17.80 -22.26
N ARG A 329 7.09 16.92 -21.32
CA ARG A 329 7.63 16.77 -19.96
C ARG A 329 7.62 18.07 -19.16
N ASP A 330 6.67 18.91 -19.42
CA ASP A 330 6.46 20.19 -18.74
C ASP A 330 5.47 20.04 -17.58
N THR A 331 6.00 19.94 -16.38
CA THR A 331 5.19 19.75 -15.15
C THR A 331 4.39 21.00 -14.78
N ASP A 332 4.83 22.19 -15.16
CA ASP A 332 4.10 23.43 -14.92
C ASP A 332 2.92 23.55 -15.90
N ALA A 333 3.12 23.15 -17.17
CA ALA A 333 2.04 23.07 -18.14
C ALA A 333 0.99 22.02 -17.72
N MET A 334 1.41 20.85 -17.21
CA MET A 334 0.48 19.85 -16.66
C MET A 334 -0.36 20.43 -15.52
N ALA A 335 0.27 21.08 -14.56
CA ALA A 335 -0.41 21.70 -13.43
C ALA A 335 -1.43 22.77 -13.89
N ALA A 336 -1.07 23.58 -14.89
CA ALA A 336 -1.96 24.61 -15.46
C ALA A 336 -3.22 24.02 -16.16
N ARG A 337 -3.21 22.73 -16.53
CA ARG A 337 -4.37 22.03 -17.13
C ARG A 337 -5.32 21.45 -16.10
N LEU A 338 -4.96 21.43 -14.82
CA LEU A 338 -5.81 20.91 -13.74
C LEU A 338 -6.67 22.06 -13.17
N PRO A 339 -7.99 22.08 -13.40
CA PRO A 339 -8.88 23.10 -12.85
C PRO A 339 -8.96 23.07 -11.32
N ASP A 340 -9.34 24.20 -10.72
CA ASP A 340 -9.52 24.29 -9.27
C ASP A 340 -10.58 23.32 -8.75
N GLU A 341 -11.67 23.16 -9.47
CA GLU A 341 -12.79 22.28 -9.09
C GLU A 341 -12.32 20.82 -8.98
N VAL A 342 -11.45 20.37 -9.89
CA VAL A 342 -10.91 18.99 -9.86
C VAL A 342 -9.86 18.84 -8.78
N LEU A 343 -9.06 19.87 -8.53
CA LEU A 343 -8.11 19.87 -7.42
C LEU A 343 -8.85 19.75 -6.08
N ASP A 344 -9.91 20.52 -5.90
CA ASP A 344 -10.71 20.55 -4.67
C ASP A 344 -11.41 19.22 -4.38
N GLU A 345 -11.74 18.45 -5.41
CA GLU A 345 -12.29 17.11 -5.28
C GLU A 345 -11.24 16.03 -4.91
N LEU A 346 -9.99 16.21 -5.35
CA LEU A 346 -8.96 15.16 -5.26
C LEU A 346 -7.91 15.36 -4.17
N ALA A 347 -7.74 16.59 -3.66
CA ALA A 347 -6.64 16.91 -2.77
C ALA A 347 -6.99 17.98 -1.73
N PRO A 348 -6.83 17.68 -0.42
CA PRO A 348 -6.94 18.66 0.65
C PRO A 348 -5.74 19.61 0.64
N ALA A 349 -5.90 20.82 0.10
CA ALA A 349 -4.81 21.80 -0.02
C ALA A 349 -5.29 23.23 0.23
N GLY A 350 -4.73 23.88 1.24
CA GLY A 350 -5.13 25.23 1.63
C GLY A 350 -4.68 25.59 3.03
N THR A 351 -5.47 26.42 3.70
CA THR A 351 -5.26 26.74 5.10
C THR A 351 -5.49 25.50 5.99
N PRO A 352 -4.96 25.48 7.23
CA PRO A 352 -5.22 24.41 8.18
C PRO A 352 -6.72 24.10 8.36
N GLU A 353 -7.57 25.12 8.39
CA GLU A 353 -9.03 24.95 8.54
C GLU A 353 -9.64 24.30 7.30
N GLU A 354 -9.30 24.77 6.08
CA GLU A 354 -9.79 24.18 4.83
C GLU A 354 -9.40 22.71 4.70
N VAL A 355 -8.17 22.35 5.08
CA VAL A 355 -7.70 20.95 5.05
C VAL A 355 -8.44 20.09 6.05
N ARG A 356 -8.69 20.59 7.28
CA ARG A 356 -9.49 19.87 8.28
C ARG A 356 -10.93 19.65 7.81
N GLU A 357 -11.57 20.67 7.25
CA GLU A 357 -12.94 20.56 6.75
C GLU A 357 -13.04 19.51 5.65
N TRP A 358 -12.15 19.58 4.66
CA TRP A 358 -12.07 18.60 3.59
C TRP A 358 -11.90 17.17 4.11
N VAL A 359 -10.95 16.94 5.03
CA VAL A 359 -10.69 15.62 5.60
C VAL A 359 -11.89 15.10 6.41
N ARG A 360 -12.57 15.99 7.14
CA ARG A 360 -13.76 15.64 7.91
C ARG A 360 -14.91 15.21 7.00
N GLU A 361 -15.17 15.94 5.93
CA GLU A 361 -16.20 15.61 4.95
C GLU A 361 -15.90 14.28 4.24
N TYR A 362 -14.64 14.08 3.85
CA TYR A 362 -14.23 12.85 3.18
C TYR A 362 -14.27 11.63 4.11
N ALA A 363 -13.94 11.81 5.38
CA ALA A 363 -14.06 10.76 6.40
C ALA A 363 -15.51 10.43 6.77
N ALA A 364 -16.45 11.32 6.49
CA ALA A 364 -17.87 11.12 6.75
C ALA A 364 -18.57 10.29 5.66
N ILE A 365 -17.90 9.97 4.55
CA ILE A 365 -18.44 9.09 3.51
C ILE A 365 -18.71 7.72 4.12
N ASP A 366 -19.94 7.22 3.93
CA ASP A 366 -20.35 5.92 4.47
C ASP A 366 -19.49 4.79 3.91
N GLY A 367 -18.92 3.99 4.79
CA GLY A 367 -17.97 2.93 4.43
C GLY A 367 -16.50 3.31 4.62
N VAL A 368 -16.14 4.57 4.88
CA VAL A 368 -14.77 5.00 5.20
C VAL A 368 -14.47 4.82 6.68
N ASP A 369 -13.38 4.12 7.01
CA ASP A 369 -12.94 3.88 8.39
C ASP A 369 -11.85 4.84 8.85
N ALA A 370 -11.01 5.30 7.94
CA ALA A 370 -9.94 6.26 8.21
C ALA A 370 -9.55 7.01 6.94
N VAL A 371 -9.06 8.22 7.04
CA VAL A 371 -8.40 8.90 5.92
C VAL A 371 -6.88 8.74 6.04
N ARG A 372 -6.25 8.21 5.01
CA ARG A 372 -4.79 8.05 4.95
C ARG A 372 -4.17 9.25 4.25
N PHE A 373 -3.66 10.16 5.07
CA PHE A 373 -3.12 11.42 4.58
C PHE A 373 -1.64 11.29 4.20
N GLY A 374 -1.32 11.56 2.94
CA GLY A 374 0.03 11.65 2.42
C GLY A 374 0.42 13.10 2.11
N PHE A 375 1.70 13.39 2.18
CA PHE A 375 2.22 14.71 1.83
C PHE A 375 2.32 14.88 0.30
N VAL A 376 2.10 16.11 -0.17
CA VAL A 376 2.42 16.50 -1.55
C VAL A 376 3.94 16.57 -1.75
N ASP A 377 4.39 16.53 -3.01
CA ASP A 377 5.81 16.51 -3.33
C ASP A 377 6.51 17.83 -2.93
N GLY A 378 7.75 17.72 -2.46
CA GLY A 378 8.63 18.86 -2.17
C GLY A 378 8.28 19.66 -0.91
N MET A 379 7.49 19.11 0.01
CA MET A 379 7.27 19.73 1.31
C MET A 379 8.54 19.70 2.16
N THR A 380 8.79 20.81 2.85
CA THR A 380 9.80 20.89 3.91
C THR A 380 9.32 20.16 5.17
N ASP A 381 10.23 19.84 6.07
CA ASP A 381 9.86 19.22 7.37
C ASP A 381 8.94 20.12 8.21
N ALA A 382 9.13 21.44 8.14
CA ALA A 382 8.26 22.40 8.81
C ALA A 382 6.83 22.38 8.24
N GLU A 383 6.66 22.30 6.92
CA GLU A 383 5.35 22.21 6.28
C GLU A 383 4.67 20.86 6.59
N LYS A 384 5.44 19.77 6.64
CA LYS A 384 4.93 18.46 7.08
C LYS A 384 4.45 18.51 8.53
N GLU A 385 5.21 19.13 9.40
CA GLU A 385 4.85 19.28 10.82
C GLU A 385 3.58 20.13 10.98
N THR A 386 3.50 21.30 10.37
CA THR A 386 2.30 22.15 10.37
C THR A 386 1.08 21.40 9.88
N THR A 387 1.24 20.59 8.82
CA THR A 387 0.14 19.78 8.28
C THR A 387 -0.30 18.69 9.26
N MET A 388 0.65 18.00 9.91
CA MET A 388 0.33 16.97 10.91
C MET A 388 -0.36 17.57 12.15
N GLU A 389 0.11 18.73 12.63
CA GLU A 389 -0.51 19.44 13.76
C GLU A 389 -1.93 19.91 13.41
N ALA A 390 -2.14 20.39 12.20
CA ALA A 390 -3.49 20.77 11.74
C ALA A 390 -4.45 19.57 11.74
N LEU A 391 -3.98 18.40 11.28
CA LEU A 391 -4.78 17.18 11.24
C LEU A 391 -5.03 16.59 12.63
N ALA A 392 -4.07 16.70 13.56
CA ALA A 392 -4.20 16.20 14.93
C ALA A 392 -5.39 16.79 15.69
N GLU A 393 -5.91 17.92 15.26
CA GLU A 393 -7.15 18.49 15.83
C GLU A 393 -8.42 17.69 15.44
N LEU A 394 -8.29 16.71 14.54
CA LEU A 394 -9.37 15.80 14.13
C LEU A 394 -9.31 14.42 14.83
N ALA A 395 -8.16 14.07 15.43
CA ALA A 395 -7.90 12.78 16.07
C ALA A 395 -8.52 12.63 17.46
#